data_92e547752a03593dd0bf375e0c3a0a4e
#
_entry.id   92e547752a03593dd0bf375e0c3a0a4e
#
_cell.length_a   1.000
_cell.length_b   1.000
_cell.length_c   1.000
_cell.angle_alpha   90.00
_cell.angle_beta   90.00
_cell.angle_gamma   90.00
#
_symmetry.space_group_name_H-M   'P 1'
#
loop_
_entity.id
_entity.type
_entity.pdbx_description
1 polymer ?
#
loop_
_entity_poly.entity_id
_entity_poly.type
_entity_poly.pdbx_seq_one_letter_code
_entity_poly.pdbx_strand_id
1 'polypeptide(L)'
;MYPKGNLLIPAPHGHLEAIYRPEHDRAERVALVLHPHPQHGGTMHNKVVFRAARALQQAGLETLRFNFRGVGQSTGSFDEGRGEAEDARIALDYLLERQPQAREVIIAGFSFGAAIGLRVGCADGRVDRLISIGTPARFYDFSFLSSCNKPKLFIHGTEDEIAPLALLERLLDALAPDQDLRLVRIEGAGHFFDDQLDELMQAIADFVTH
;
A
#
# COMPACT_ATOMS: atom_id res chain seq x y z
N MET A 1 5.75 -22.04 5.13
CA MET A 1 5.75 -21.66 3.68
C MET A 1 4.41 -21.03 3.37
N TYR A 2 4.39 -19.80 2.88
CA TYR A 2 3.15 -19.13 2.50
C TYR A 2 2.54 -19.77 1.22
N PRO A 3 1.21 -19.73 1.06
CA PRO A 3 0.58 -20.18 -0.19
C PRO A 3 1.13 -19.37 -1.37
N LYS A 4 1.25 -20.01 -2.52
CA LYS A 4 1.67 -19.33 -3.75
C LYS A 4 0.61 -18.34 -4.21
N GLY A 5 1.03 -17.32 -4.95
CA GLY A 5 0.14 -16.49 -5.72
C GLY A 5 -0.67 -17.30 -6.74
N ASN A 6 -1.74 -16.72 -7.23
CA ASN A 6 -2.57 -17.39 -8.25
C ASN A 6 -2.26 -16.94 -9.66
N LEU A 7 -1.34 -15.98 -9.84
CA LEU A 7 -0.89 -15.53 -11.16
C LEU A 7 0.54 -14.99 -11.13
N LEU A 8 1.14 -14.88 -12.28
CA LEU A 8 2.43 -14.25 -12.53
C LEU A 8 2.21 -13.09 -13.52
N ILE A 9 2.54 -11.87 -13.10
CA ILE A 9 2.47 -10.67 -13.94
C ILE A 9 3.79 -10.55 -14.70
N PRO A 10 3.80 -10.50 -16.05
CA PRO A 10 5.02 -10.28 -16.82
C PRO A 10 5.70 -8.96 -16.43
N ALA A 11 7.02 -8.99 -16.29
CA ALA A 11 7.84 -7.83 -15.94
C ALA A 11 9.17 -7.88 -16.74
N PRO A 12 9.87 -6.75 -16.96
CA PRO A 12 11.14 -6.73 -17.69
C PRO A 12 12.22 -7.67 -17.14
N HIS A 13 12.19 -7.92 -15.82
CA HIS A 13 13.09 -8.85 -15.13
C HIS A 13 12.54 -10.27 -15.00
N GLY A 14 11.45 -10.60 -15.72
CA GLY A 14 10.78 -11.89 -15.73
C GLY A 14 9.30 -11.79 -15.34
N HIS A 15 8.98 -11.90 -14.06
CA HIS A 15 7.60 -11.82 -13.57
C HIS A 15 7.50 -11.41 -12.09
N LEU A 16 6.30 -10.94 -11.71
CA LEU A 16 5.88 -10.69 -10.33
C LEU A 16 4.81 -11.71 -9.93
N GLU A 17 5.01 -12.38 -8.80
CA GLU A 17 4.01 -13.24 -8.20
C GLU A 17 2.91 -12.39 -7.56
N ALA A 18 1.64 -12.67 -7.87
CA ALA A 18 0.53 -11.88 -7.38
C ALA A 18 -0.67 -12.72 -6.95
N ILE A 19 -1.56 -12.09 -6.19
CA ILE A 19 -2.90 -12.59 -5.88
C ILE A 19 -3.90 -11.57 -6.37
N TYR A 20 -4.69 -12.00 -7.35
CA TYR A 20 -5.82 -11.27 -7.88
C TYR A 20 -6.98 -12.23 -8.08
N ARG A 21 -8.07 -12.01 -7.37
CA ARG A 21 -9.28 -12.84 -7.42
C ARG A 21 -10.47 -11.91 -7.51
N PRO A 22 -10.79 -11.42 -8.72
CA PRO A 22 -11.92 -10.52 -8.89
C PRO A 22 -13.24 -11.25 -8.60
N GLU A 23 -14.13 -10.57 -7.90
CA GLU A 23 -15.52 -11.01 -7.69
C GLU A 23 -16.41 -10.51 -8.83
N HIS A 24 -15.97 -9.45 -9.54
CA HIS A 24 -16.71 -8.80 -10.62
C HIS A 24 -15.84 -8.64 -11.86
N ASP A 25 -16.40 -8.94 -13.03
CA ASP A 25 -15.72 -8.74 -14.32
C ASP A 25 -15.49 -7.25 -14.65
N ARG A 26 -16.25 -6.37 -14.01
CA ARG A 26 -16.21 -4.91 -14.21
C ARG A 26 -16.32 -4.21 -12.87
N ALA A 27 -15.20 -3.95 -12.25
CA ALA A 27 -15.15 -3.18 -11.02
C ALA A 27 -14.98 -1.69 -11.33
N GLU A 28 -15.79 -0.86 -10.69
CA GLU A 28 -15.63 0.60 -10.76
C GLU A 28 -14.56 1.12 -9.79
N ARG A 29 -14.17 0.30 -8.79
CA ARG A 29 -13.24 0.66 -7.73
C ARG A 29 -12.18 -0.43 -7.56
N VAL A 30 -10.92 -0.06 -7.60
CA VAL A 30 -9.80 -1.01 -7.51
C VAL A 30 -8.74 -0.54 -6.52
N ALA A 31 -8.00 -1.48 -5.94
CA ALA A 31 -6.88 -1.15 -5.06
C ALA A 31 -5.68 -2.07 -5.29
N LEU A 32 -4.50 -1.46 -5.34
CA LEU A 32 -3.21 -2.13 -5.29
C LEU A 32 -2.68 -2.08 -3.86
N VAL A 33 -2.28 -3.23 -3.29
CA VAL A 33 -1.80 -3.31 -1.91
C VAL A 33 -0.37 -3.83 -1.86
N LEU A 34 0.54 -3.03 -1.29
CA LEU A 34 1.98 -3.25 -1.28
C LEU A 34 2.48 -3.74 0.09
N HIS A 35 3.38 -4.73 0.06
CA HIS A 35 3.90 -5.38 1.25
C HIS A 35 5.12 -4.66 1.88
N PRO A 36 5.47 -4.96 3.16
CA PRO A 36 6.61 -4.36 3.83
C PRO A 36 7.95 -4.85 3.25
N HIS A 37 9.06 -4.44 3.88
CA HIS A 37 10.42 -4.55 3.33
C HIS A 37 10.78 -5.97 2.87
N PRO A 38 11.15 -6.16 1.58
CA PRO A 38 11.47 -7.46 0.99
C PRO A 38 12.53 -8.25 1.76
N GLN A 39 13.60 -7.60 2.16
CA GLN A 39 14.72 -8.23 2.84
C GLN A 39 14.48 -8.51 4.34
N HIS A 40 13.36 -8.02 4.89
CA HIS A 40 13.00 -8.23 6.30
C HIS A 40 11.76 -9.15 6.43
N GLY A 41 11.62 -10.10 5.50
CA GLY A 41 10.54 -11.08 5.52
C GLY A 41 9.19 -10.54 5.01
N GLY A 42 9.17 -9.37 4.38
CA GLY A 42 7.97 -8.81 3.76
C GLY A 42 7.50 -9.65 2.59
N THR A 43 6.20 -9.94 2.57
CA THR A 43 5.52 -10.65 1.48
C THR A 43 4.08 -10.15 1.34
N MET A 44 3.45 -10.41 0.21
CA MET A 44 2.02 -10.13 0.00
C MET A 44 1.07 -10.86 0.97
N HIS A 45 1.60 -11.82 1.74
CA HIS A 45 0.87 -12.59 2.76
C HIS A 45 1.02 -12.01 4.17
N ASN A 46 1.78 -10.91 4.34
CA ASN A 46 1.89 -10.23 5.63
C ASN A 46 0.48 -9.94 6.19
N LYS A 47 0.27 -10.13 7.49
CA LYS A 47 -1.04 -10.00 8.12
C LYS A 47 -1.68 -8.62 7.94
N VAL A 48 -0.87 -7.54 8.02
CA VAL A 48 -1.36 -6.16 7.81
C VAL A 48 -1.80 -5.98 6.35
N VAL A 49 -1.00 -6.45 5.39
CA VAL A 49 -1.31 -6.42 3.94
C VAL A 49 -2.59 -7.21 3.64
N PHE A 50 -2.72 -8.39 4.23
CA PHE A 50 -3.92 -9.21 4.08
C PHE A 50 -5.16 -8.51 4.63
N ARG A 51 -5.08 -7.94 5.84
CA ARG A 51 -6.19 -7.23 6.47
C ARG A 51 -6.55 -5.94 5.73
N ALA A 52 -5.57 -5.19 5.27
CA ALA A 52 -5.81 -4.00 4.44
C ALA A 52 -6.56 -4.36 3.14
N ALA A 53 -6.10 -5.38 2.42
CA ALA A 53 -6.78 -5.86 1.23
C ALA A 53 -8.21 -6.33 1.52
N ARG A 54 -8.41 -7.05 2.65
CA ARG A 54 -9.74 -7.52 3.06
C ARG A 54 -10.68 -6.36 3.41
N ALA A 55 -10.21 -5.32 4.10
CA ALA A 55 -11.02 -4.13 4.39
C ALA A 55 -11.49 -3.44 3.10
N LEU A 56 -10.57 -3.28 2.13
CA LEU A 56 -10.87 -2.72 0.81
C LEU A 56 -11.90 -3.57 0.04
N GLN A 57 -11.75 -4.90 0.06
CA GLN A 57 -12.72 -5.82 -0.56
C GLN A 57 -14.10 -5.71 0.09
N GLN A 58 -14.18 -5.68 1.42
CA GLN A 58 -15.44 -5.51 2.15
C GLN A 58 -16.11 -4.15 1.86
N ALA A 59 -15.33 -3.15 1.47
CA ALA A 59 -15.81 -1.84 1.02
C ALA A 59 -16.14 -1.80 -0.50
N GLY A 60 -16.09 -2.95 -1.19
CA GLY A 60 -16.49 -3.09 -2.60
C GLY A 60 -15.39 -2.79 -3.62
N LEU A 61 -14.11 -2.84 -3.23
CA LEU A 61 -13.00 -2.67 -4.16
C LEU A 61 -12.44 -4.04 -4.59
N GLU A 62 -12.13 -4.20 -5.88
CA GLU A 62 -11.29 -5.31 -6.34
C GLU A 62 -9.83 -5.04 -5.97
N THR A 63 -9.14 -6.03 -5.40
CA THR A 63 -7.78 -5.83 -4.87
C THR A 63 -6.76 -6.72 -5.54
N LEU A 64 -5.59 -6.16 -5.83
CA LEU A 64 -4.40 -6.88 -6.24
C LEU A 64 -3.31 -6.73 -5.17
N ARG A 65 -2.73 -7.86 -4.73
CA ARG A 65 -1.53 -7.93 -3.92
C ARG A 65 -0.46 -8.68 -4.68
N PHE A 66 0.78 -8.24 -4.60
CA PHE A 66 1.89 -8.91 -5.27
C PHE A 66 3.14 -8.94 -4.39
N ASN A 67 4.07 -9.80 -4.74
CA ASN A 67 5.42 -9.82 -4.17
C ASN A 67 6.35 -8.96 -5.02
N PHE A 68 7.05 -8.03 -4.39
CA PHE A 68 8.12 -7.28 -5.03
C PHE A 68 9.20 -8.21 -5.58
N ARG A 69 10.02 -7.70 -6.50
CA ARG A 69 11.17 -8.42 -7.08
C ARG A 69 12.01 -9.12 -6.01
N GLY A 70 12.43 -10.36 -6.30
CA GLY A 70 13.23 -11.17 -5.39
C GLY A 70 12.46 -11.80 -4.21
N VAL A 71 11.13 -11.62 -4.12
CA VAL A 71 10.30 -12.19 -3.04
C VAL A 71 9.40 -13.30 -3.60
N GLY A 72 9.32 -14.42 -2.89
CA GLY A 72 8.47 -15.56 -3.27
C GLY A 72 8.87 -16.11 -4.64
N GLN A 73 7.95 -16.12 -5.60
CA GLN A 73 8.20 -16.52 -6.98
C GLN A 73 8.52 -15.33 -7.89
N SER A 74 8.49 -14.08 -7.39
CA SER A 74 8.88 -12.92 -8.18
C SER A 74 10.37 -12.98 -8.52
N THR A 75 10.69 -12.76 -9.79
CA THR A 75 12.08 -12.73 -10.28
C THR A 75 12.79 -11.43 -9.92
N GLY A 76 14.07 -11.35 -10.25
CA GLY A 76 14.89 -10.16 -9.96
C GLY A 76 15.45 -10.16 -8.54
N SER A 77 15.90 -8.99 -8.10
CA SER A 77 16.47 -8.77 -6.77
C SER A 77 16.11 -7.38 -6.25
N PHE A 78 16.13 -7.19 -4.94
CA PHE A 78 15.89 -5.90 -4.28
C PHE A 78 16.78 -4.81 -4.86
N ASP A 79 16.19 -3.63 -5.21
CA ASP A 79 16.86 -2.49 -5.84
C ASP A 79 16.58 -1.17 -5.09
N GLU A 80 16.67 -1.21 -3.77
CA GLU A 80 16.64 -0.03 -2.89
C GLU A 80 15.42 0.90 -3.12
N GLY A 81 14.30 0.33 -3.53
CA GLY A 81 13.04 1.04 -3.77
C GLY A 81 12.87 1.59 -5.20
N ARG A 82 13.92 1.60 -6.04
CA ARG A 82 13.80 2.04 -7.44
C ARG A 82 13.08 1.00 -8.27
N GLY A 83 13.57 -0.21 -8.24
CA GLY A 83 12.96 -1.33 -8.94
C GLY A 83 11.61 -1.70 -8.35
N GLU A 84 11.43 -1.62 -7.03
CA GLU A 84 10.15 -1.87 -6.38
C GLU A 84 9.08 -0.83 -6.77
N ALA A 85 9.48 0.41 -7.03
CA ALA A 85 8.56 1.41 -7.60
C ALA A 85 8.15 1.08 -9.04
N GLU A 86 9.06 0.49 -9.84
CA GLU A 86 8.72 -0.04 -11.16
C GLU A 86 7.77 -1.24 -11.07
N ASP A 87 8.02 -2.18 -10.14
CA ASP A 87 7.15 -3.32 -9.89
C ASP A 87 5.73 -2.87 -9.53
N ALA A 88 5.61 -1.84 -8.67
CA ALA A 88 4.31 -1.28 -8.30
C ALA A 88 3.57 -0.68 -9.49
N ARG A 89 4.26 0.01 -10.43
CA ARG A 89 3.65 0.51 -11.67
C ARG A 89 3.19 -0.63 -12.58
N ILE A 90 4.02 -1.66 -12.76
CA ILE A 90 3.68 -2.85 -13.56
C ILE A 90 2.43 -3.53 -12.98
N ALA A 91 2.37 -3.70 -11.66
CA ALA A 91 1.21 -4.29 -11.01
C ALA A 91 -0.05 -3.42 -11.12
N LEU A 92 0.10 -2.09 -11.07
CA LEU A 92 -0.98 -1.13 -11.30
C LEU A 92 -1.49 -1.19 -12.73
N ASP A 93 -0.59 -1.21 -13.72
CA ASP A 93 -0.92 -1.33 -15.14
C ASP A 93 -1.71 -2.61 -15.39
N TYR A 94 -1.23 -3.74 -14.86
CA TYR A 94 -1.93 -5.03 -14.96
C TYR A 94 -3.35 -4.97 -14.37
N LEU A 95 -3.52 -4.35 -13.20
CA LEU A 95 -4.82 -4.21 -12.55
C LEU A 95 -5.79 -3.38 -13.39
N LEU A 96 -5.33 -2.25 -13.93
CA LEU A 96 -6.15 -1.36 -14.76
C LEU A 96 -6.48 -1.95 -16.12
N GLU A 97 -5.58 -2.74 -16.72
CA GLU A 97 -5.88 -3.50 -17.94
C GLU A 97 -7.00 -4.55 -17.73
N ARG A 98 -7.07 -5.14 -16.53
CA ARG A 98 -8.11 -6.10 -16.16
C ARG A 98 -9.42 -5.45 -15.74
N GLN A 99 -9.36 -4.21 -15.26
CA GLN A 99 -10.51 -3.43 -14.82
C GLN A 99 -10.57 -2.06 -15.54
N PRO A 100 -10.79 -2.05 -16.88
CA PRO A 100 -10.75 -0.81 -17.65
C PRO A 100 -11.94 0.13 -17.36
N GLN A 101 -12.91 -0.31 -16.55
CA GLN A 101 -14.04 0.49 -16.08
C GLN A 101 -13.78 1.17 -14.72
N ALA A 102 -12.61 0.93 -14.13
CA ALA A 102 -12.26 1.53 -12.84
C ALA A 102 -12.28 3.07 -12.92
N ARG A 103 -13.01 3.67 -12.01
CA ARG A 103 -13.16 5.13 -11.85
C ARG A 103 -12.52 5.63 -10.57
N GLU A 104 -12.24 4.74 -9.63
CA GLU A 104 -11.50 5.02 -8.41
C GLU A 104 -10.39 4.00 -8.24
N VAL A 105 -9.17 4.50 -8.11
CA VAL A 105 -7.94 3.71 -7.98
C VAL A 105 -7.23 4.10 -6.69
N ILE A 106 -7.03 3.11 -5.80
CA ILE A 106 -6.37 3.32 -4.52
C ILE A 106 -5.04 2.55 -4.50
N ILE A 107 -3.99 3.17 -3.99
CA ILE A 107 -2.78 2.46 -3.59
C ILE A 107 -2.70 2.46 -2.07
N ALA A 108 -2.67 1.26 -1.49
CA ALA A 108 -2.42 1.05 -0.07
C ALA A 108 -1.07 0.35 0.13
N GLY A 109 -0.32 0.73 1.15
CA GLY A 109 0.95 0.09 1.43
C GLY A 109 1.26 0.04 2.92
N PHE A 110 2.01 -0.99 3.33
CA PHE A 110 2.49 -1.14 4.69
C PHE A 110 4.01 -0.97 4.76
N SER A 111 4.48 -0.12 5.68
CA SER A 111 5.90 0.11 5.96
C SER A 111 6.68 0.50 4.69
N PHE A 112 7.66 -0.28 4.24
CA PHE A 112 8.32 -0.08 2.95
C PHE A 112 7.32 0.08 1.80
N GLY A 113 6.29 -0.79 1.74
CA GLY A 113 5.23 -0.68 0.75
C GLY A 113 4.46 0.64 0.83
N ALA A 114 4.35 1.25 2.01
CA ALA A 114 3.78 2.58 2.17
C ALA A 114 4.65 3.67 1.51
N ALA A 115 5.97 3.61 1.70
CA ALA A 115 6.89 4.54 1.06
C ALA A 115 6.85 4.43 -0.47
N ILE A 116 6.86 3.20 -1.01
CA ILE A 116 6.76 2.95 -2.44
C ILE A 116 5.37 3.39 -2.98
N GLY A 117 4.29 3.01 -2.27
CA GLY A 117 2.93 3.33 -2.67
C GLY A 117 2.63 4.83 -2.70
N LEU A 118 3.10 5.58 -1.71
CA LEU A 118 3.00 7.04 -1.69
C LEU A 118 3.77 7.66 -2.86
N ARG A 119 5.01 7.23 -3.09
CA ARG A 119 5.84 7.76 -4.19
C ARG A 119 5.22 7.51 -5.56
N VAL A 120 4.80 6.28 -5.82
CA VAL A 120 4.19 5.91 -7.11
C VAL A 120 2.83 6.59 -7.26
N GLY A 121 1.99 6.52 -6.24
CA GLY A 121 0.64 7.03 -6.34
C GLY A 121 0.55 8.56 -6.41
N CYS A 122 1.45 9.31 -5.75
CA CYS A 122 1.52 10.76 -5.92
C CYS A 122 1.92 11.17 -7.35
N ALA A 123 2.77 10.38 -8.01
CA ALA A 123 3.27 10.67 -9.34
C ALA A 123 2.34 10.17 -10.48
N ASP A 124 1.46 9.20 -10.24
CA ASP A 124 0.61 8.60 -11.25
C ASP A 124 -0.78 9.24 -11.26
N GLY A 125 -1.13 9.93 -12.34
CA GLY A 125 -2.41 10.63 -12.49
C GLY A 125 -3.66 9.74 -12.48
N ARG A 126 -3.49 8.43 -12.60
CA ARG A 126 -4.61 7.46 -12.56
C ARG A 126 -5.02 7.07 -11.13
N VAL A 127 -4.16 7.34 -10.15
CA VAL A 127 -4.43 7.03 -8.74
C VAL A 127 -5.21 8.18 -8.10
N ASP A 128 -6.28 7.86 -7.41
CA ASP A 128 -7.17 8.84 -6.79
C ASP A 128 -6.88 9.05 -5.30
N ARG A 129 -6.63 7.97 -4.55
CA ARG A 129 -6.42 8.03 -3.10
C ARG A 129 -5.24 7.16 -2.67
N LEU A 130 -4.67 7.49 -1.52
CA LEU A 130 -3.51 6.81 -0.95
C LEU A 130 -3.76 6.39 0.49
N ILE A 131 -3.30 5.18 0.85
CA ILE A 131 -3.36 4.65 2.22
C ILE A 131 -1.95 4.22 2.64
N SER A 132 -1.42 4.85 3.66
CA SER A 132 -0.10 4.61 4.21
C SER A 132 -0.23 4.03 5.62
N ILE A 133 0.21 2.79 5.81
CA ILE A 133 0.14 2.06 7.07
C ILE A 133 1.55 1.91 7.62
N GLY A 134 1.79 2.34 8.87
CA GLY A 134 3.11 2.26 9.50
C GLY A 134 4.18 2.97 8.68
N THR A 135 3.94 4.23 8.32
CA THR A 135 4.80 5.04 7.44
C THR A 135 6.23 5.14 7.96
N PRO A 136 7.25 4.69 7.21
CA PRO A 136 8.62 4.63 7.68
C PRO A 136 9.35 5.97 7.50
N ALA A 137 8.83 7.06 8.11
CA ALA A 137 9.30 8.44 7.97
C ALA A 137 10.79 8.64 8.34
N ARG A 138 11.35 7.70 9.13
CA ARG A 138 12.77 7.72 9.52
C ARG A 138 13.71 7.32 8.38
N PHE A 139 13.26 6.50 7.44
CA PHE A 139 14.14 5.77 6.51
C PHE A 139 14.08 6.27 5.07
N TYR A 140 13.05 7.06 4.71
CA TYR A 140 12.83 7.50 3.32
C TYR A 140 12.55 9.00 3.26
N ASP A 141 12.87 9.58 2.10
CA ASP A 141 12.49 10.94 1.76
C ASP A 141 11.02 11.00 1.29
N PHE A 142 10.23 11.82 1.96
CA PHE A 142 8.83 12.09 1.67
C PHE A 142 8.57 13.54 1.23
N SER A 143 9.60 14.28 0.83
CA SER A 143 9.48 15.68 0.39
C SER A 143 8.48 15.87 -0.76
N PHE A 144 8.30 14.84 -1.60
CA PHE A 144 7.31 14.84 -2.70
C PHE A 144 5.86 14.95 -2.23
N LEU A 145 5.55 14.67 -0.97
CA LEU A 145 4.20 14.81 -0.42
C LEU A 145 3.72 16.26 -0.44
N SER A 146 4.63 17.23 -0.38
CA SER A 146 4.30 18.66 -0.44
C SER A 146 3.59 19.09 -1.74
N SER A 147 3.81 18.35 -2.83
CA SER A 147 3.19 18.56 -4.14
C SER A 147 2.06 17.57 -4.47
N CYS A 148 1.72 16.67 -3.56
CA CYS A 148 0.72 15.63 -3.77
C CYS A 148 -0.63 16.04 -3.19
N ASN A 149 -1.56 16.50 -4.03
CA ASN A 149 -2.88 17.00 -3.62
C ASN A 149 -3.95 15.90 -3.49
N LYS A 150 -3.58 14.61 -3.63
CA LYS A 150 -4.55 13.50 -3.52
C LYS A 150 -4.94 13.27 -2.07
N PRO A 151 -6.18 12.82 -1.79
CA PRO A 151 -6.59 12.37 -0.46
C PRO A 151 -5.67 11.27 0.07
N LYS A 152 -5.20 11.42 1.31
CA LYS A 152 -4.24 10.51 1.95
C LYS A 152 -4.72 10.10 3.34
N LEU A 153 -4.75 8.79 3.59
CA LEU A 153 -4.92 8.23 4.93
C LEU A 153 -3.58 7.71 5.44
N PHE A 154 -3.19 8.15 6.61
CA PHE A 154 -2.08 7.59 7.38
C PHE A 154 -2.65 6.84 8.58
N ILE A 155 -2.29 5.56 8.73
CA ILE A 155 -2.65 4.74 9.89
C ILE A 155 -1.37 4.35 10.61
N HIS A 156 -1.28 4.67 11.89
CA HIS A 156 -0.05 4.47 12.65
C HIS A 156 -0.32 4.03 14.08
N GLY A 157 0.50 3.09 14.58
CA GLY A 157 0.45 2.66 15.97
C GLY A 157 1.16 3.66 16.89
N THR A 158 0.59 3.92 18.08
CA THR A 158 1.20 4.86 19.03
C THR A 158 2.47 4.30 19.70
N GLU A 159 2.63 2.96 19.68
CA GLU A 159 3.80 2.25 20.22
C GLU A 159 4.69 1.64 19.12
N ASP A 160 4.68 2.21 17.92
CA ASP A 160 5.52 1.77 16.82
C ASP A 160 6.99 2.13 17.05
N GLU A 161 7.79 1.16 17.48
CA GLU A 161 9.23 1.32 17.75
C GLU A 161 10.09 1.30 16.47
N ILE A 162 9.59 0.71 15.38
CA ILE A 162 10.31 0.62 14.10
C ILE A 162 10.20 1.94 13.33
N ALA A 163 8.98 2.47 13.25
CA ALA A 163 8.67 3.74 12.61
C ALA A 163 7.99 4.68 13.64
N PRO A 164 8.73 5.38 14.51
CA PRO A 164 8.14 6.16 15.59
C PRO A 164 7.13 7.19 15.11
N LEU A 165 5.91 7.18 15.69
CA LEU A 165 4.80 8.06 15.33
C LEU A 165 5.20 9.54 15.30
N ALA A 166 6.00 9.98 16.27
CA ALA A 166 6.45 11.38 16.36
C ALA A 166 7.22 11.87 15.11
N LEU A 167 7.86 10.96 14.36
CA LEU A 167 8.53 11.33 13.11
C LEU A 167 7.55 11.49 11.96
N LEU A 168 6.49 10.68 11.93
CA LEU A 168 5.40 10.86 10.98
C LEU A 168 4.65 12.17 11.26
N GLU A 169 4.31 12.45 12.51
CA GLU A 169 3.63 13.70 12.88
C GLU A 169 4.41 14.92 12.45
N ARG A 170 5.73 14.98 12.72
CA ARG A 170 6.61 16.07 12.25
C ARG A 170 6.62 16.19 10.72
N LEU A 171 6.59 15.07 10.01
CA LEU A 171 6.50 15.08 8.55
C LEU A 171 5.19 15.69 8.08
N LEU A 172 4.06 15.29 8.67
CA LEU A 172 2.74 15.76 8.30
C LEU A 172 2.51 17.23 8.69
N ASP A 173 3.02 17.66 9.84
CA ASP A 173 2.96 19.05 10.30
C ASP A 173 3.75 20.02 9.39
N ALA A 174 4.74 19.51 8.66
CA ALA A 174 5.52 20.28 7.69
C ALA A 174 4.82 20.43 6.34
N LEU A 175 3.72 19.72 6.09
CA LEU A 175 2.93 19.83 4.87
C LEU A 175 1.99 21.05 4.95
N ALA A 176 1.56 21.53 3.78
CA ALA A 176 0.62 22.64 3.71
C ALA A 176 -0.72 22.28 4.40
N PRO A 177 -1.34 23.22 5.15
CA PRO A 177 -2.52 22.94 5.97
C PRO A 177 -3.78 22.63 5.15
N ASP A 178 -3.78 22.89 3.86
CA ASP A 178 -4.88 22.65 2.92
C ASP A 178 -4.78 21.27 2.24
N GLN A 179 -3.79 20.45 2.59
CA GLN A 179 -3.70 19.10 2.06
C GLN A 179 -4.80 18.19 2.62
N ASP A 180 -5.46 17.44 1.74
CA ASP A 180 -6.44 16.43 2.13
C ASP A 180 -5.70 15.19 2.69
N LEU A 181 -5.45 15.24 3.99
CA LEU A 181 -4.81 14.15 4.73
C LEU A 181 -5.51 13.87 6.05
N ARG A 182 -5.60 12.58 6.39
CA ARG A 182 -6.13 12.11 7.67
C ARG A 182 -5.09 11.22 8.34
N LEU A 183 -4.80 11.49 9.62
CA LEU A 183 -3.97 10.61 10.47
C LEU A 183 -4.88 9.90 11.48
N VAL A 184 -4.90 8.57 11.42
CA VAL A 184 -5.52 7.70 12.43
C VAL A 184 -4.42 7.09 13.30
N ARG A 185 -4.44 7.41 14.57
CA ARG A 185 -3.57 6.82 15.59
C ARG A 185 -4.29 5.63 16.20
N ILE A 186 -3.65 4.46 16.19
CA ILE A 186 -4.18 3.27 16.86
C ILE A 186 -3.44 3.09 18.17
N GLU A 187 -4.17 3.30 19.25
CA GLU A 187 -3.61 3.34 20.61
C GLU A 187 -3.06 1.96 21.02
N GLY A 188 -1.86 1.94 21.60
CA GLY A 188 -1.16 0.74 22.05
C GLY A 188 -0.67 -0.17 20.92
N ALA A 189 -0.91 0.20 19.66
CA ALA A 189 -0.46 -0.62 18.54
C ALA A 189 1.04 -0.43 18.27
N GLY A 190 1.77 -1.53 18.13
CA GLY A 190 3.11 -1.56 17.57
C GLY A 190 3.08 -1.57 16.03
N HIS A 191 4.26 -1.72 15.40
CA HIS A 191 4.41 -1.68 13.95
C HIS A 191 3.52 -2.67 13.19
N PHE A 192 3.26 -3.84 13.76
CA PHE A 192 2.52 -4.93 13.10
C PHE A 192 1.04 -5.01 13.49
N PHE A 193 0.55 -4.11 14.35
CA PHE A 193 -0.86 -4.03 14.76
C PHE A 193 -1.40 -5.37 15.30
N ASP A 194 -0.61 -6.08 16.11
CA ASP A 194 -0.86 -7.48 16.47
C ASP A 194 -2.27 -7.73 17.03
N ASP A 195 -2.75 -6.89 17.93
CA ASP A 195 -4.05 -7.02 18.58
C ASP A 195 -5.08 -6.00 18.06
N GLN A 196 -4.71 -5.09 17.14
CA GLN A 196 -5.52 -3.96 16.66
C GLN A 196 -5.80 -4.01 15.15
N LEU A 197 -5.76 -5.20 14.55
CA LEU A 197 -6.00 -5.36 13.10
C LEU A 197 -7.44 -5.02 12.69
N ASP A 198 -8.41 -5.15 13.59
CA ASP A 198 -9.80 -4.80 13.32
C ASP A 198 -9.99 -3.27 13.32
N GLU A 199 -9.29 -2.53 14.20
CA GLU A 199 -9.26 -1.06 14.19
C GLU A 199 -8.60 -0.52 12.93
N LEU A 200 -7.52 -1.14 12.47
CA LEU A 200 -6.89 -0.83 11.20
C LEU A 200 -7.86 -1.02 10.03
N MET A 201 -8.62 -2.13 10.00
CA MET A 201 -9.62 -2.41 8.97
C MET A 201 -10.74 -1.37 8.99
N GLN A 202 -11.20 -0.97 10.17
CA GLN A 202 -12.24 0.06 10.31
C GLN A 202 -11.76 1.42 9.80
N ALA A 203 -10.52 1.82 10.13
CA ALA A 203 -9.95 3.07 9.63
C ALA A 203 -9.88 3.13 8.09
N ILE A 204 -9.54 1.99 7.45
CA ILE A 204 -9.56 1.88 6.00
C ILE A 204 -11.00 1.99 5.45
N ALA A 205 -11.93 1.24 6.02
CA ALA A 205 -13.34 1.25 5.60
C ALA A 205 -13.95 2.67 5.68
N ASP A 206 -13.71 3.39 6.78
CA ASP A 206 -14.19 4.76 6.97
C ASP A 206 -13.61 5.74 5.93
N PHE A 207 -12.36 5.56 5.51
CA PHE A 207 -11.73 6.43 4.53
C PHE A 207 -12.22 6.20 3.11
N VAL A 208 -12.57 4.97 2.75
CA VAL A 208 -12.99 4.65 1.38
C VAL A 208 -14.51 4.74 1.16
N THR A 209 -15.30 4.94 2.22
CA THR A 209 -16.76 5.10 2.14
C THR A 209 -17.19 6.57 2.16
N HIS A 210 -16.29 7.46 2.50
CA HIS A 210 -16.48 8.93 2.56
C HIS A 210 -15.51 9.65 1.62
#